data_c82310d4aa442b90581fe45994bf2a6a
#
_entry.id   c82310d4aa442b90581fe45994bf2a6a
#
_cell.length_a   1.000
_cell.length_b   1.000
_cell.length_c   1.000
_cell.angle_alpha   90.00
_cell.angle_beta   90.00
_cell.angle_gamma   90.00
#
_symmetry.space_group_name_H-M   'P 1'
#
loop_
_entity.id
_entity.type
_entity.pdbx_description
1 polymer ?
#
loop_
_entity_poly.entity_id
_entity_poly.type
_entity_poly.pdbx_seq_one_letter_code
_entity_poly.pdbx_strand_id
1 'polypeptide(L)'
;MAFILLQPDTVTGDIVFVLQLKEHPKFKRKGDDLFVEYALNLTEALCGFQFVLEHLDGRKLLIKSNVGEIVKPDQFKAINDEGMPMFQRPFMKGKLYVQFSIEFPESGSLPLDQCKALEAILPPRASNGMTDMEVDECEEIVL
;
A
#
# COMPACT_ATOMS: atom_id res chain seq x y z
N MET A 1 11.53 18.59 6.94
CA MET A 1 10.32 18.08 6.29
C MET A 1 10.06 18.84 5.01
N ALA A 2 9.87 18.12 3.94
CA ALA A 2 9.93 18.69 2.60
C ALA A 2 8.62 19.30 2.08
N PHE A 3 7.55 19.27 2.86
CA PHE A 3 6.25 19.75 2.39
C PHE A 3 5.98 21.23 2.58
N ILE A 4 6.77 21.92 3.39
CA ILE A 4 6.48 23.30 3.76
C ILE A 4 7.39 24.24 2.99
N LEU A 5 6.77 25.15 2.24
CA LEU A 5 7.46 26.24 1.56
C LEU A 5 7.19 27.54 2.32
N LEU A 6 8.27 28.22 2.72
CA LEU A 6 8.17 29.53 3.34
C LEU A 6 8.22 30.60 2.25
N GLN A 7 7.18 31.43 2.18
CA GLN A 7 7.14 32.59 1.31
C GLN A 7 7.12 33.85 2.15
N PRO A 8 8.13 34.69 2.08
CA PRO A 8 8.09 35.98 2.75
C PRO A 8 7.11 36.90 2.05
N ASP A 9 6.21 37.46 2.85
CA ASP A 9 5.29 38.47 2.39
C ASP A 9 5.71 39.78 3.07
N THR A 10 6.08 40.78 2.28
CA THR A 10 6.60 42.05 2.80
C THR A 10 5.45 43.06 2.93
N VAL A 11 5.10 43.33 4.16
CA VAL A 11 4.22 44.47 4.52
C VAL A 11 5.12 45.53 5.15
N THR A 12 4.77 46.81 4.97
CA THR A 12 5.56 47.95 5.39
C THR A 12 5.96 47.84 6.87
N GLY A 13 7.24 47.62 7.11
CA GLY A 13 7.81 47.54 8.45
C GLY A 13 7.84 46.15 9.11
N ASP A 14 7.11 45.20 8.60
CA ASP A 14 7.03 43.86 9.17
C ASP A 14 7.26 42.80 8.10
N ILE A 15 7.89 41.67 8.50
CA ILE A 15 8.06 40.48 7.65
C ILE A 15 7.04 39.44 8.08
N VAL A 16 6.14 39.10 7.16
CA VAL A 16 5.13 38.06 7.38
C VAL A 16 5.51 36.86 6.55
N PHE A 17 5.51 35.68 7.18
CA PHE A 17 5.79 34.44 6.49
C PHE A 17 4.48 33.66 6.29
N VAL A 18 4.24 33.27 5.05
CA VAL A 18 3.11 32.41 4.70
C VAL A 18 3.64 31.01 4.49
N LEU A 19 3.07 30.05 5.22
CA LEU A 19 3.41 28.63 5.08
C LEU A 19 2.45 27.99 4.09
N GLN A 20 3.01 27.43 3.03
CA GLN A 20 2.25 26.68 2.04
C GLN A 20 2.65 25.21 2.06
N LEU A 21 1.65 24.33 2.06
CA LEU A 21 1.86 22.91 1.93
C LEU A 21 2.05 22.57 0.45
N LYS A 22 3.22 22.04 0.10
CA LYS A 22 3.46 21.52 -1.24
C LYS A 22 3.00 20.08 -1.34
N GLU A 23 2.33 19.75 -2.44
CA GLU A 23 2.06 18.36 -2.76
C GLU A 23 3.35 17.62 -3.11
N HIS A 24 3.46 16.40 -2.61
CA HIS A 24 4.56 15.51 -2.92
C HIS A 24 4.06 14.42 -3.87
N PRO A 25 4.86 14.01 -4.87
CA PRO A 25 4.40 12.99 -5.83
C PRO A 25 4.20 11.62 -5.19
N LYS A 26 4.85 11.33 -4.09
CA LYS A 26 4.86 10.01 -3.45
C LYS A 26 4.06 9.99 -2.14
N PHE A 27 4.22 11.02 -1.32
CA PHE A 27 3.58 11.11 -0.01
C PHE A 27 2.38 12.03 -0.03
N LYS A 28 1.30 11.60 0.60
CA LYS A 28 0.14 12.44 0.85
C LYS A 28 0.02 12.67 2.35
N ARG A 29 -0.39 13.86 2.73
CA ARG A 29 -0.53 14.25 4.13
C ARG A 29 -1.99 14.42 4.50
N LYS A 30 -2.35 13.89 5.67
CA LYS A 30 -3.65 14.15 6.30
C LYS A 30 -3.43 14.38 7.80
N GLY A 31 -3.53 15.65 8.23
CA GLY A 31 -3.18 16.00 9.59
C GLY A 31 -1.69 15.75 9.84
N ASP A 32 -1.39 14.97 10.86
CA ASP A 32 -0.03 14.58 11.21
C ASP A 32 0.39 13.24 10.57
N ASP A 33 -0.53 12.59 9.85
CA ASP A 33 -0.26 11.31 9.22
C ASP A 33 0.16 11.47 7.77
N LEU A 34 0.99 10.55 7.33
CA LEU A 34 1.43 10.46 5.95
C LEU A 34 0.91 9.18 5.33
N PHE A 35 0.65 9.23 4.03
CA PHE A 35 0.16 8.11 3.24
C PHE A 35 1.05 7.91 2.03
N VAL A 36 1.41 6.68 1.77
CA VAL A 36 2.17 6.28 0.58
C VAL A 36 1.57 5.00 0.02
N GLU A 37 1.53 4.90 -1.30
CA GLU A 37 1.12 3.68 -1.99
C GLU A 37 2.35 2.91 -2.47
N TYR A 38 2.30 1.60 -2.36
CA TYR A 38 3.32 0.72 -2.88
C TYR A 38 2.67 -0.48 -3.57
N ALA A 39 3.16 -0.80 -4.76
CA ALA A 39 2.67 -1.92 -5.53
C ALA A 39 3.49 -3.17 -5.22
N LEU A 40 2.81 -4.24 -4.82
CA LEU A 40 3.39 -5.56 -4.67
C LEU A 40 2.88 -6.46 -5.79
N ASN A 41 3.69 -7.38 -6.25
CA ASN A 41 3.16 -8.45 -7.08
C ASN A 41 2.49 -9.52 -6.20
N LEU A 42 1.78 -10.45 -6.83
CA LEU A 42 1.05 -11.49 -6.09
C LEU A 42 1.97 -12.38 -5.26
N THR A 43 3.15 -12.69 -5.76
CA THR A 43 4.13 -13.50 -5.03
C THR A 43 4.59 -12.80 -3.75
N GLU A 44 4.88 -11.51 -3.83
CA GLU A 44 5.28 -10.73 -2.67
C GLU A 44 4.15 -10.61 -1.65
N ALA A 45 2.91 -10.46 -2.12
CA ALA A 45 1.75 -10.38 -1.24
C ALA A 45 1.49 -11.69 -0.47
N LEU A 46 1.77 -12.84 -1.09
CA LEU A 46 1.53 -14.16 -0.49
C LEU A 46 2.74 -14.70 0.29
N CYS A 47 3.94 -14.48 -0.22
CA CYS A 47 5.14 -15.13 0.29
C CYS A 47 6.02 -14.22 1.13
N GLY A 48 5.74 -12.94 1.13
CA GLY A 48 6.52 -11.96 1.86
C GLY A 48 7.26 -10.99 0.95
N PHE A 49 7.52 -9.82 1.47
CA PHE A 49 8.16 -8.73 0.74
C PHE A 49 9.16 -7.99 1.62
N GLN A 50 10.07 -7.33 0.95
CA GLN A 50 10.90 -6.32 1.60
C GLN A 50 11.27 -5.25 0.57
N PHE A 51 11.22 -4.00 0.97
CA PHE A 51 11.60 -2.89 0.11
C PHE A 51 12.15 -1.74 0.92
N VAL A 52 12.88 -0.87 0.25
CA VAL A 52 13.43 0.34 0.85
C VAL A 52 12.56 1.52 0.46
N LEU A 53 12.08 2.25 1.46
CA LEU A 53 11.35 3.48 1.27
C LEU A 53 12.22 4.65 1.70
N GLU A 54 12.45 5.59 0.77
CA GLU A 54 13.13 6.83 1.10
C GLU A 54 12.11 7.81 1.69
N HIS A 55 12.34 8.17 2.95
CA HIS A 55 11.48 9.10 3.66
C HIS A 55 11.76 10.55 3.26
N LEU A 56 10.85 11.45 3.63
CA LEU A 56 10.94 12.88 3.31
C LEU A 56 12.22 13.55 3.83
N ASP A 57 12.77 13.08 4.92
CA ASP A 57 14.02 13.58 5.51
C ASP A 57 15.28 12.92 4.93
N GLY A 58 15.12 12.09 3.92
CA GLY A 58 16.24 11.40 3.27
C GLY A 58 16.64 10.07 3.90
N ARG A 59 16.05 9.70 5.04
CA ARG A 59 16.32 8.40 5.65
C ARG A 59 15.74 7.29 4.78
N LYS A 60 16.44 6.18 4.74
CA LYS A 60 15.98 4.98 4.04
C LYS A 60 15.43 3.98 5.05
N LEU A 61 14.16 3.65 4.90
CA LEU A 61 13.47 2.70 5.77
C LEU A 61 13.37 1.35 5.07
N LEU A 62 13.83 0.31 5.73
CA LEU A 62 13.62 -1.05 5.26
C LEU A 62 12.28 -1.55 5.78
N ILE A 63 11.34 -1.73 4.88
CA ILE A 63 10.00 -2.22 5.20
C ILE A 63 9.88 -3.65 4.71
N LYS A 64 9.56 -4.54 5.63
CA LYS A 64 9.42 -5.96 5.31
C LYS A 64 8.23 -6.56 6.02
N SER A 65 7.67 -7.59 5.42
CA SER A 65 6.56 -8.34 6.00
C SER A 65 7.02 -9.26 7.12
N ASN A 66 6.09 -9.60 8.01
CA ASN A 66 6.30 -10.66 8.97
C ASN A 66 6.20 -12.03 8.28
N VAL A 67 6.88 -13.01 8.85
CA VAL A 67 6.82 -14.39 8.33
C VAL A 67 5.39 -14.92 8.38
N GLY A 68 4.92 -15.42 7.25
CA GLY A 68 3.57 -15.98 7.13
C GLY A 68 2.45 -14.96 6.95
N GLU A 69 2.76 -13.68 6.92
CA GLU A 69 1.76 -12.64 6.71
C GLU A 69 1.40 -12.53 5.24
N ILE A 70 0.09 -12.46 4.97
CA ILE A 70 -0.45 -12.25 3.63
C ILE A 70 -1.05 -10.85 3.55
N VAL A 71 -0.66 -10.10 2.54
CA VAL A 71 -1.18 -8.77 2.28
C VAL A 71 -2.38 -8.87 1.32
N LYS A 72 -3.50 -8.30 1.73
CA LYS A 72 -4.70 -8.21 0.90
C LYS A 72 -4.67 -6.97 0.03
N PRO A 73 -5.37 -6.96 -1.11
CA PRO A 73 -5.50 -5.76 -1.93
C PRO A 73 -6.03 -4.57 -1.11
N ASP A 74 -5.44 -3.40 -1.34
CA ASP A 74 -5.79 -2.15 -0.67
C ASP A 74 -5.65 -2.16 0.86
N GLN A 75 -4.92 -3.11 1.40
CA GLN A 75 -4.64 -3.16 2.83
C GLN A 75 -3.65 -2.07 3.22
N PHE A 76 -3.92 -1.44 4.37
CA PHE A 76 -3.00 -0.47 4.96
C PHE A 76 -2.16 -1.10 6.05
N LYS A 77 -0.92 -0.66 6.14
CA LYS A 77 -0.02 -0.93 7.28
C LYS A 77 0.43 0.39 7.87
N ALA A 78 0.36 0.50 9.18
CA ALA A 78 0.76 1.71 9.88
C ALA A 78 2.16 1.55 10.49
N ILE A 79 2.98 2.56 10.30
CA ILE A 79 4.30 2.66 10.91
C ILE A 79 4.25 3.82 11.90
N ASN A 80 4.47 3.51 13.17
CA ASN A 80 4.42 4.51 14.22
C ASN A 80 5.60 5.47 14.12
N ASP A 81 5.36 6.73 14.48
CA ASP A 81 6.38 7.78 14.59
C ASP A 81 7.10 8.12 13.27
N GLU A 82 6.50 7.79 12.14
CA GLU A 82 7.04 8.11 10.82
C GLU A 82 6.15 9.08 10.03
N GLY A 83 5.14 9.65 10.66
CA GLY A 83 4.34 10.73 10.11
C GLY A 83 5.00 12.10 10.26
N MET A 84 4.21 13.14 10.19
CA MET A 84 4.68 14.51 10.39
C MET A 84 4.84 14.81 11.88
N PRO A 85 5.78 15.68 12.26
CA PRO A 85 5.86 16.19 13.62
C PRO A 85 4.55 16.88 14.00
N MET A 86 4.09 16.66 15.23
CA MET A 86 2.88 17.28 15.71
C MET A 86 3.11 18.75 16.04
N PHE A 87 2.11 19.58 15.72
CA PHE A 87 2.13 21.00 16.08
C PHE A 87 2.19 21.14 17.60
N GLN A 88 3.08 22.01 18.10
CA GLN A 88 3.35 22.23 19.52
C GLN A 88 3.99 21.04 20.27
N ARG A 89 4.13 19.90 19.65
CA ARG A 89 4.80 18.71 20.22
C ARG A 89 5.73 18.07 19.19
N PRO A 90 6.82 18.74 18.80
CA PRO A 90 7.66 18.28 17.69
C PRO A 90 8.39 16.95 17.94
N PHE A 91 8.45 16.49 19.18
CA PHE A 91 8.99 15.17 19.52
C PHE A 91 8.03 14.04 19.20
N MET A 92 6.74 14.36 19.09
CA MET A 92 5.70 13.40 18.75
C MET A 92 5.39 13.53 17.27
N LYS A 93 5.35 12.39 16.59
CA LYS A 93 5.03 12.31 15.17
C LYS A 93 3.79 11.46 14.97
N GLY A 94 3.06 11.77 13.91
CA GLY A 94 1.96 10.93 13.46
C GLY A 94 2.45 9.62 12.88
N LYS A 95 1.56 8.92 12.19
CA LYS A 95 1.86 7.62 11.58
C LYS A 95 2.08 7.75 10.09
N LEU A 96 2.90 6.86 9.56
CA LEU A 96 3.01 6.64 8.12
C LEU A 96 2.17 5.41 7.77
N TYR A 97 1.19 5.61 6.89
CA TYR A 97 0.37 4.52 6.38
C TYR A 97 0.87 4.12 5.00
N VAL A 98 1.14 2.85 4.82
CA VAL A 98 1.48 2.27 3.53
C VAL A 98 0.27 1.51 3.03
N GLN A 99 -0.30 1.95 1.93
CA GLN A 99 -1.36 1.23 1.24
C GLN A 99 -0.76 0.36 0.16
N PHE A 100 -1.07 -0.92 0.17
CA PHE A 100 -0.57 -1.86 -0.81
C PHE A 100 -1.57 -2.09 -1.91
N SER A 101 -1.13 -1.90 -3.15
CA SER A 101 -1.83 -2.40 -4.31
C SER A 101 -1.18 -3.71 -4.76
N ILE A 102 -1.99 -4.67 -5.17
CA ILE A 102 -1.51 -5.99 -5.57
C ILE A 102 -1.63 -6.13 -7.08
N GLU A 103 -0.50 -6.34 -7.74
CA GLU A 103 -0.47 -6.61 -9.16
C GLU A 103 -0.60 -8.11 -9.41
N PHE A 104 -1.69 -8.48 -10.07
CA PHE A 104 -1.94 -9.86 -10.44
C PHE A 104 -1.25 -10.19 -11.77
N PRO A 105 -0.96 -11.47 -12.02
CA PRO A 105 -0.48 -11.90 -13.33
C PRO A 105 -1.48 -11.56 -14.42
N GLU A 106 -0.98 -11.27 -15.61
CA GLU A 106 -1.84 -11.04 -16.76
C GLU A 106 -2.60 -12.29 -17.17
N SER A 107 -3.77 -12.10 -17.78
CA SER A 107 -4.56 -13.21 -18.31
C SER A 107 -3.73 -14.02 -19.33
N GLY A 108 -3.75 -15.33 -19.20
CA GLY A 108 -3.00 -16.22 -20.09
C GLY A 108 -1.52 -16.38 -19.75
N SER A 109 -1.00 -15.71 -18.71
CA SER A 109 0.40 -15.80 -18.32
C SER A 109 0.74 -17.09 -17.54
N LEU A 110 -0.28 -17.76 -16.98
CA LEU A 110 -0.11 -18.99 -16.22
C LEU A 110 -0.59 -20.19 -17.02
N PRO A 111 0.32 -21.08 -17.45
CA PRO A 111 -0.08 -22.33 -18.09
C PRO A 111 -0.76 -23.30 -17.13
N LEU A 112 -1.48 -24.28 -17.68
CA LEU A 112 -2.30 -25.21 -16.91
C LEU A 112 -1.51 -25.98 -15.83
N ASP A 113 -0.29 -26.39 -16.15
CA ASP A 113 0.58 -27.07 -15.18
C ASP A 113 0.95 -26.23 -13.99
N GLN A 114 1.19 -24.94 -14.20
CA GLN A 114 1.44 -23.98 -13.11
C GLN A 114 0.20 -23.73 -12.28
N CYS A 115 -0.97 -23.64 -12.91
CA CYS A 115 -2.24 -23.52 -12.20
C CYS A 115 -2.50 -24.72 -11.30
N LYS A 116 -2.20 -25.93 -11.78
CA LYS A 116 -2.33 -27.15 -10.96
C LYS A 116 -1.39 -27.14 -9.76
N ALA A 117 -0.18 -26.64 -9.93
CA ALA A 117 0.76 -26.49 -8.82
C ALA A 117 0.24 -25.49 -7.77
N LEU A 118 -0.34 -24.40 -8.20
CA LEU A 118 -0.96 -23.41 -7.30
C LEU A 118 -2.17 -23.99 -6.56
N GLU A 119 -2.99 -24.79 -7.23
CA GLU A 119 -4.15 -25.46 -6.61
C GLU A 119 -3.74 -26.37 -5.46
N ALA A 120 -2.57 -27.00 -5.56
CA ALA A 120 -2.04 -27.86 -4.51
C ALA A 120 -1.56 -27.07 -3.28
N ILE A 121 -1.19 -25.81 -3.44
CA ILE A 121 -0.60 -24.98 -2.40
C ILE A 121 -1.65 -24.06 -1.75
N LEU A 122 -2.54 -23.49 -2.56
CA LEU A 122 -3.56 -22.56 -2.11
C LEU A 122 -4.72 -23.29 -1.42
N PRO A 123 -5.54 -22.58 -0.64
CA PRO A 123 -6.72 -23.19 -0.03
C PRO A 123 -7.60 -23.91 -1.05
N PRO A 124 -8.20 -25.03 -0.68
CA PRO A 124 -9.05 -25.77 -1.60
C PRO A 124 -10.29 -24.96 -1.98
N ARG A 125 -10.84 -25.28 -3.16
CA ARG A 125 -12.09 -24.67 -3.60
C ARG A 125 -13.20 -25.04 -2.65
N ALA A 126 -14.09 -24.08 -2.40
CA ALA A 126 -15.28 -24.35 -1.61
C ALA A 126 -16.20 -25.32 -2.38
N SER A 127 -16.74 -26.33 -1.67
CA SER A 127 -17.76 -27.19 -2.25
C SER A 127 -19.07 -26.38 -2.39
N ASN A 128 -19.63 -26.38 -3.59
CA ASN A 128 -20.92 -25.73 -3.86
C ASN A 128 -22.11 -26.72 -3.82
N GLY A 129 -21.85 -27.99 -3.49
CA GLY A 129 -22.90 -29.01 -3.36
C GLY A 129 -23.55 -29.44 -4.67
N MET A 130 -22.99 -29.06 -5.81
CA MET A 130 -23.54 -29.45 -7.11
C MET A 130 -23.29 -30.93 -7.40
N THR A 131 -24.31 -31.59 -7.93
CA THR A 131 -24.21 -32.95 -8.46
C THR A 131 -23.92 -32.89 -9.96
N ASP A 132 -23.45 -34.01 -10.54
CA ASP A 132 -23.21 -34.08 -11.97
C ASP A 132 -24.49 -33.84 -12.79
N MET A 133 -25.64 -34.27 -12.27
CA MET A 133 -26.93 -34.03 -12.91
C MET A 133 -27.31 -32.55 -12.92
N GLU A 134 -27.02 -31.82 -11.85
CA GLU A 134 -27.31 -30.39 -11.78
C GLU A 134 -26.43 -29.61 -12.76
N VAL A 135 -25.18 -30.02 -12.93
CA VAL A 135 -24.29 -29.40 -13.91
C VAL A 135 -24.79 -29.63 -15.34
N ASP A 136 -25.29 -30.82 -15.65
CA ASP A 136 -25.85 -31.15 -16.99
C ASP A 136 -27.11 -30.38 -17.31
N GLU A 137 -27.88 -29.98 -16.29
CA GLU A 137 -29.13 -29.20 -16.45
C GLU A 137 -28.88 -27.68 -16.61
N CYS A 138 -27.66 -27.21 -16.30
CA CYS A 138 -27.36 -25.80 -16.37
C CYS A 138 -26.91 -25.39 -17.77
N GLU A 139 -27.21 -24.15 -18.12
CA GLU A 139 -26.63 -23.50 -19.29
C GLU A 139 -25.19 -23.10 -19.00
N GLU A 140 -24.26 -23.53 -19.86
CA GLU A 140 -22.87 -23.19 -19.70
C GLU A 140 -22.58 -21.78 -20.23
N ILE A 141 -22.01 -20.94 -19.38
CA ILE A 141 -21.59 -19.59 -19.74
C ILE A 141 -20.11 -19.48 -19.42
N VAL A 142 -19.31 -19.18 -20.42
CA VAL A 142 -17.87 -18.93 -20.28
C VAL A 142 -17.65 -17.42 -20.34
N LEU A 143 -17.03 -16.88 -19.29
CA LEU A 143 -16.76 -15.44 -19.16
C LEU A 143 -15.44 -15.06 -19.81
#